data_144ded8c7e8e8976b74a9dbfa530bfb0
#
_entry.id   144ded8c7e8e8976b74a9dbfa530bfb0
#
_cell.length_a   1.000
_cell.length_b   1.000
_cell.length_c   1.000
_cell.angle_alpha   90.00
_cell.angle_beta   90.00
_cell.angle_gamma   90.00
#
_symmetry.space_group_name_H-M   'P 1'
#
loop_
_entity.id
_entity.type
_entity.pdbx_description
1 polymer ?
#
loop_
_entity_poly.entity_id
_entity_poly.type
_entity_poly.pdbx_seq_one_letter_code
_entity_poly.pdbx_strand_id
1 'polypeptide(L)'
;MNILVTGANGQLGNEMRIISKNSADKYIFTDVNQVEGLETTYLDITDLEAISKMVVDNNIDAIVNCAAWTNVDGAEDPEKYALVEKLNAIAPENLAKAMKEVDGWLVQISTDYVFGKEPYNTPCKEDQKGTPTGVYGLTKLHGEQAIQKTGVDYLIFRTAWLYSEFGKNFVKTMLNLTATKPQLKVVFDQVGTPTYAYDLAAAIFYIIENRKFEGNTGIYHYSNEGVCSWYDFTKMIAEIAGNTNCDILPCHSEEFPSPVKRPAFSVLDKTKVKDTFGIKVPYWTESLRKCMSNMKS
;
A
#
# COMPACT_ATOMS: atom_id res chain seq x y z
N MET A 1 -3.83 -22.20 8.41
CA MET A 1 -4.26 -21.74 7.06
C MET A 1 -3.10 -21.78 6.07
N ASN A 2 -3.43 -21.84 4.78
CA ASN A 2 -2.48 -21.60 3.69
C ASN A 2 -2.77 -20.20 3.10
N ILE A 3 -1.82 -19.30 3.20
CA ILE A 3 -1.96 -17.91 2.78
C ILE A 3 -1.07 -17.66 1.56
N LEU A 4 -1.68 -17.17 0.47
CA LEU A 4 -0.97 -16.75 -0.73
C LEU A 4 -0.68 -15.26 -0.68
N VAL A 5 0.57 -14.86 -0.76
CA VAL A 5 0.99 -13.45 -0.84
C VAL A 5 1.45 -13.16 -2.26
N THR A 6 0.77 -12.26 -2.96
CA THR A 6 1.14 -11.83 -4.31
C THR A 6 1.91 -10.51 -4.27
N GLY A 7 2.73 -10.21 -5.29
CA GLY A 7 3.62 -9.06 -5.26
C GLY A 7 4.66 -9.16 -4.14
N ALA A 8 5.10 -10.39 -3.85
CA ALA A 8 5.90 -10.73 -2.68
C ALA A 8 7.29 -10.08 -2.65
N ASN A 9 7.80 -9.65 -3.80
CA ASN A 9 9.11 -9.00 -3.92
C ASN A 9 9.02 -7.46 -3.85
N GLY A 10 7.79 -6.91 -3.69
CA GLY A 10 7.53 -5.49 -3.43
C GLY A 10 7.77 -5.09 -1.97
N GLN A 11 7.50 -3.82 -1.62
CA GLN A 11 7.68 -3.29 -0.26
C GLN A 11 6.88 -4.11 0.77
N LEU A 12 5.56 -4.14 0.63
CA LEU A 12 4.67 -4.82 1.58
C LEU A 12 4.85 -6.34 1.56
N GLY A 13 5.08 -6.93 0.38
CA GLY A 13 5.30 -8.37 0.25
C GLY A 13 6.55 -8.85 1.01
N ASN A 14 7.65 -8.11 0.97
CA ASN A 14 8.84 -8.40 1.76
C ASN A 14 8.58 -8.27 3.27
N GLU A 15 7.81 -7.26 3.70
CA GLU A 15 7.44 -7.12 5.12
C GLU A 15 6.53 -8.27 5.59
N MET A 16 5.60 -8.72 4.74
CA MET A 16 4.79 -9.92 5.01
C MET A 16 5.68 -11.16 5.15
N ARG A 17 6.73 -11.29 4.33
CA ARG A 17 7.71 -12.40 4.43
C ARG A 17 8.46 -12.38 5.75
N ILE A 18 8.87 -11.20 6.21
CA ILE A 18 9.60 -11.05 7.48
C ILE A 18 8.71 -11.42 8.66
N ILE A 19 7.50 -10.85 8.71
CA ILE A 19 6.64 -10.98 9.88
C ILE A 19 6.05 -12.39 10.01
N SER A 20 5.80 -13.07 8.89
CA SER A 20 5.22 -14.41 8.88
C SER A 20 6.24 -15.56 9.10
N LYS A 21 7.53 -15.23 9.22
CA LYS A 21 8.61 -16.25 9.31
C LYS A 21 8.41 -17.30 10.40
N ASN A 22 7.79 -16.91 11.50
CA ASN A 22 7.56 -17.79 12.66
C ASN A 22 6.07 -18.12 12.86
N SER A 23 5.24 -17.91 11.85
CA SER A 23 3.82 -18.25 11.88
C SER A 23 3.62 -19.77 11.92
N ALA A 24 2.55 -20.22 12.57
CA ALA A 24 2.05 -21.60 12.48
C ALA A 24 1.28 -21.82 11.17
N ASP A 25 0.79 -20.76 10.53
CA ASP A 25 0.16 -20.82 9.22
C ASP A 25 1.22 -20.86 8.11
N LYS A 26 0.89 -21.47 6.98
CA LYS A 26 1.79 -21.59 5.83
C LYS A 26 1.60 -20.38 4.90
N TYR A 27 2.67 -19.66 4.64
CA TYR A 27 2.69 -18.55 3.68
C TYR A 27 3.42 -18.96 2.39
N ILE A 28 2.78 -18.72 1.24
CA ILE A 28 3.32 -18.96 -0.10
C ILE A 28 3.49 -17.60 -0.78
N PHE A 29 4.71 -17.28 -1.19
CA PHE A 29 5.07 -15.99 -1.77
C PHE A 29 5.17 -16.08 -3.28
N THR A 30 4.43 -15.21 -4.00
CA THR A 30 4.39 -15.20 -5.46
C THR A 30 4.63 -13.81 -6.03
N ASP A 31 5.32 -13.78 -7.18
CA ASP A 31 5.59 -12.57 -7.94
C ASP A 31 5.84 -12.95 -9.42
N VAL A 32 5.69 -11.98 -10.33
CA VAL A 32 6.13 -12.14 -11.73
C VAL A 32 7.64 -11.96 -11.89
N ASN A 33 8.28 -11.27 -10.94
CA ASN A 33 9.71 -11.06 -10.92
C ASN A 33 10.37 -12.07 -9.98
N GLN A 34 11.42 -12.74 -10.47
CA GLN A 34 12.23 -13.60 -9.63
C GLN A 34 13.42 -12.80 -9.08
N VAL A 35 13.71 -12.94 -7.80
CA VAL A 35 14.82 -12.30 -7.11
C VAL A 35 15.71 -13.39 -6.53
N GLU A 36 16.99 -13.37 -6.88
CA GLU A 36 17.98 -14.34 -6.39
C GLU A 36 18.04 -14.31 -4.85
N GLY A 37 18.02 -15.49 -4.24
CA GLY A 37 18.05 -15.63 -2.78
C GLY A 37 16.69 -15.49 -2.08
N LEU A 38 15.61 -15.17 -2.81
CA LEU A 38 14.25 -15.18 -2.28
C LEU A 38 13.43 -16.36 -2.83
N GLU A 39 12.86 -17.13 -1.94
CA GLU A 39 11.90 -18.18 -2.31
C GLU A 39 10.60 -17.51 -2.77
N THR A 40 10.38 -17.50 -4.09
CA THR A 40 9.22 -16.86 -4.72
C THR A 40 8.74 -17.75 -5.87
N THR A 41 7.47 -18.13 -5.85
CA THR A 41 6.85 -18.86 -6.96
C THR A 41 6.35 -17.87 -8.01
N TYR A 42 6.53 -18.18 -9.30
CA TYR A 42 6.00 -17.34 -10.36
C TYR A 42 4.47 -17.41 -10.39
N LEU A 43 3.82 -16.24 -10.41
CA LEU A 43 2.39 -16.11 -10.65
C LEU A 43 2.09 -14.75 -11.27
N ASP A 44 1.45 -14.75 -12.45
CA ASP A 44 0.84 -13.57 -13.05
C ASP A 44 -0.62 -13.45 -12.58
N ILE A 45 -0.92 -12.45 -11.76
CA ILE A 45 -2.27 -12.21 -11.23
C ILE A 45 -3.28 -11.74 -12.29
N THR A 46 -2.85 -11.52 -13.51
CA THR A 46 -3.75 -11.22 -14.64
C THR A 46 -4.27 -12.47 -15.35
N ASP A 47 -3.74 -13.65 -14.98
CA ASP A 47 -4.14 -14.97 -15.49
C ASP A 47 -5.02 -15.68 -14.46
N LEU A 48 -6.33 -15.66 -14.69
CA LEU A 48 -7.32 -16.29 -13.78
C LEU A 48 -7.13 -17.81 -13.68
N GLU A 49 -6.78 -18.49 -14.77
CA GLU A 49 -6.59 -19.94 -14.77
C GLU A 49 -5.38 -20.32 -13.90
N ALA A 50 -4.26 -19.59 -14.06
CA ALA A 50 -3.08 -19.79 -13.22
C ALA A 50 -3.36 -19.52 -11.73
N ILE A 51 -4.16 -18.48 -11.40
CA ILE A 51 -4.58 -18.19 -10.03
C ILE A 51 -5.44 -19.31 -9.48
N SER A 52 -6.51 -19.72 -10.18
CA SER A 52 -7.43 -20.79 -9.73
C SER A 52 -6.67 -22.10 -9.50
N LYS A 53 -5.75 -22.44 -10.41
CA LYS A 53 -4.88 -23.61 -10.23
C LYS A 53 -4.01 -23.50 -8.98
N MET A 54 -3.36 -22.35 -8.77
CA MET A 54 -2.51 -22.11 -7.59
C MET A 54 -3.32 -22.22 -6.29
N VAL A 55 -4.54 -21.67 -6.26
CA VAL A 55 -5.45 -21.72 -5.12
C VAL A 55 -5.84 -23.15 -4.78
N VAL A 56 -6.26 -23.95 -5.78
CA VAL A 56 -6.71 -25.33 -5.59
C VAL A 56 -5.53 -26.25 -5.21
N ASP A 57 -4.44 -26.21 -5.97
CA ASP A 57 -3.29 -27.11 -5.77
C ASP A 57 -2.62 -26.93 -4.39
N ASN A 58 -2.70 -25.74 -3.82
CA ASN A 58 -2.09 -25.42 -2.53
C ASN A 58 -3.11 -25.29 -1.39
N ASN A 59 -4.38 -25.57 -1.62
CA ASN A 59 -5.47 -25.43 -0.64
C ASN A 59 -5.42 -24.04 0.04
N ILE A 60 -5.41 -22.98 -0.75
CA ILE A 60 -5.29 -21.61 -0.27
C ILE A 60 -6.59 -21.17 0.42
N ASP A 61 -6.48 -20.73 1.67
CA ASP A 61 -7.59 -20.23 2.49
C ASP A 61 -7.74 -18.71 2.37
N ALA A 62 -6.63 -17.97 2.14
CA ALA A 62 -6.64 -16.53 1.99
C ALA A 62 -5.56 -16.05 1.02
N ILE A 63 -5.86 -14.96 0.29
CA ILE A 63 -4.88 -14.24 -0.52
C ILE A 63 -4.62 -12.86 0.10
N VAL A 64 -3.35 -12.47 0.23
CA VAL A 64 -2.91 -11.10 0.52
C VAL A 64 -2.32 -10.50 -0.76
N ASN A 65 -3.09 -9.66 -1.45
CA ASN A 65 -2.66 -9.05 -2.69
C ASN A 65 -1.87 -7.76 -2.44
N CYS A 66 -0.53 -7.87 -2.50
CA CYS A 66 0.40 -6.74 -2.46
C CYS A 66 0.82 -6.26 -3.87
N ALA A 67 0.40 -6.97 -4.94
CA ALA A 67 0.73 -6.61 -6.30
C ALA A 67 -0.20 -5.50 -6.83
N ALA A 68 0.37 -4.50 -7.50
CA ALA A 68 -0.35 -3.44 -8.18
C ALA A 68 0.57 -2.66 -9.10
N TRP A 69 0.00 -1.93 -10.06
CA TRP A 69 0.67 -0.79 -10.66
C TRP A 69 0.69 0.37 -9.66
N THR A 70 1.87 0.84 -9.27
CA THR A 70 2.04 1.88 -8.23
C THR A 70 2.71 3.17 -8.74
N ASN A 71 3.16 3.20 -10.00
CA ASN A 71 3.72 4.42 -10.59
C ASN A 71 2.59 5.38 -10.96
N VAL A 72 2.27 6.30 -10.05
CA VAL A 72 1.16 7.26 -10.16
C VAL A 72 1.29 8.11 -11.42
N ASP A 73 2.46 8.74 -11.65
CA ASP A 73 2.69 9.61 -12.79
C ASP A 73 2.71 8.81 -14.12
N GLY A 74 3.29 7.62 -14.10
CA GLY A 74 3.30 6.73 -15.26
C GLY A 74 1.94 6.14 -15.63
N ALA A 75 0.96 6.19 -14.74
CA ALA A 75 -0.40 5.74 -15.03
C ALA A 75 -1.18 6.71 -15.94
N GLU A 76 -0.75 7.98 -16.00
CA GLU A 76 -1.37 9.00 -16.87
C GLU A 76 -0.95 8.86 -18.34
N ASP A 77 0.02 8.01 -18.66
CA ASP A 77 0.41 7.69 -20.02
C ASP A 77 -0.72 6.89 -20.72
N PRO A 78 -1.37 7.43 -21.77
CA PRO A 78 -2.49 6.75 -22.43
C PRO A 78 -2.14 5.37 -22.98
N GLU A 79 -0.88 5.14 -23.37
CA GLU A 79 -0.42 3.86 -23.89
C GLU A 79 -0.37 2.77 -22.78
N LYS A 80 -0.28 3.19 -21.53
CA LYS A 80 -0.22 2.29 -20.37
C LYS A 80 -1.57 2.05 -19.69
N TYR A 81 -2.60 2.83 -20.04
CA TYR A 81 -3.91 2.75 -19.38
C TYR A 81 -4.43 1.31 -19.30
N ALA A 82 -4.41 0.58 -20.42
CA ALA A 82 -4.90 -0.81 -20.47
C ALA A 82 -4.14 -1.73 -19.50
N LEU A 83 -2.83 -1.55 -19.37
CA LEU A 83 -2.01 -2.32 -18.43
C LEU A 83 -2.28 -1.91 -16.97
N VAL A 84 -2.44 -0.61 -16.71
CA VAL A 84 -2.77 -0.11 -15.36
C VAL A 84 -4.12 -0.63 -14.91
N GLU A 85 -5.15 -0.57 -15.78
CA GLU A 85 -6.48 -1.12 -15.51
C GLU A 85 -6.42 -2.64 -15.30
N LYS A 86 -5.65 -3.35 -16.13
CA LYS A 86 -5.47 -4.80 -16.00
C LYS A 86 -4.90 -5.18 -14.65
N LEU A 87 -3.87 -4.48 -14.18
CA LEU A 87 -3.19 -4.78 -12.91
C LEU A 87 -3.97 -4.27 -11.67
N ASN A 88 -4.66 -3.13 -11.76
CA ASN A 88 -5.30 -2.50 -10.61
C ASN A 88 -6.79 -2.84 -10.47
N ALA A 89 -7.45 -3.32 -11.52
CA ALA A 89 -8.87 -3.65 -11.50
C ALA A 89 -9.15 -5.12 -11.86
N ILE A 90 -8.69 -5.57 -13.04
CA ILE A 90 -9.00 -6.94 -13.53
C ILE A 90 -8.27 -7.99 -12.68
N ALA A 91 -7.00 -7.80 -12.35
CA ALA A 91 -6.26 -8.75 -11.55
C ALA A 91 -6.84 -8.93 -10.13
N PRO A 92 -7.20 -7.87 -9.37
CA PRO A 92 -7.95 -8.01 -8.12
C PRO A 92 -9.28 -8.74 -8.27
N GLU A 93 -10.02 -8.52 -9.37
CA GLU A 93 -11.24 -9.25 -9.68
C GLU A 93 -10.98 -10.75 -9.89
N ASN A 94 -9.91 -11.10 -10.60
CA ASN A 94 -9.50 -12.50 -10.81
C ASN A 94 -9.18 -13.19 -9.49
N LEU A 95 -8.40 -12.53 -8.63
CA LEU A 95 -8.10 -13.06 -7.29
C LEU A 95 -9.37 -13.26 -6.47
N ALA A 96 -10.29 -12.30 -6.51
CA ALA A 96 -11.58 -12.39 -5.84
C ALA A 96 -12.44 -13.54 -6.34
N LYS A 97 -12.51 -13.74 -7.66
CA LYS A 97 -13.23 -14.88 -8.29
C LYS A 97 -12.66 -16.22 -7.85
N ALA A 98 -11.35 -16.38 -7.92
CA ALA A 98 -10.69 -17.61 -7.51
C ALA A 98 -10.93 -17.94 -6.03
N MET A 99 -10.87 -16.93 -5.14
CA MET A 99 -11.17 -17.12 -3.72
C MET A 99 -12.65 -17.39 -3.45
N LYS A 100 -13.56 -16.82 -4.25
CA LYS A 100 -14.99 -17.10 -4.12
C LYS A 100 -15.34 -18.56 -4.42
N GLU A 101 -14.64 -19.19 -5.37
CA GLU A 101 -14.84 -20.59 -5.73
C GLU A 101 -14.49 -21.58 -4.60
N VAL A 102 -13.65 -21.17 -3.66
CA VAL A 102 -13.20 -21.99 -2.53
C VAL A 102 -13.70 -21.49 -1.18
N ASP A 103 -14.65 -20.55 -1.17
CA ASP A 103 -15.16 -19.87 0.04
C ASP A 103 -14.03 -19.25 0.90
N GLY A 104 -12.98 -18.78 0.25
CA GLY A 104 -11.81 -18.18 0.89
C GLY A 104 -11.89 -16.66 1.02
N TRP A 105 -10.80 -16.04 1.49
CA TRP A 105 -10.70 -14.62 1.82
C TRP A 105 -9.72 -13.87 0.93
N LEU A 106 -10.04 -12.62 0.61
CA LEU A 106 -9.13 -11.72 -0.10
C LEU A 106 -8.79 -10.49 0.74
N VAL A 107 -7.51 -10.30 1.06
CA VAL A 107 -6.98 -9.03 1.56
C VAL A 107 -6.41 -8.25 0.37
N GLN A 108 -6.98 -7.09 0.06
CA GLN A 108 -6.59 -6.23 -1.05
C GLN A 108 -6.02 -4.91 -0.56
N ILE A 109 -4.88 -4.51 -1.11
CA ILE A 109 -4.32 -3.18 -0.82
C ILE A 109 -4.83 -2.18 -1.84
N SER A 110 -5.39 -1.08 -1.33
CA SER A 110 -5.86 0.08 -2.09
C SER A 110 -5.15 1.36 -1.63
N THR A 111 -5.67 2.52 -1.96
CA THR A 111 -4.96 3.80 -1.84
C THR A 111 -5.87 4.95 -1.40
N ASP A 112 -5.28 5.97 -0.78
CA ASP A 112 -5.86 7.28 -0.51
C ASP A 112 -6.20 8.06 -1.81
N TYR A 113 -5.57 7.72 -2.95
CA TYR A 113 -5.87 8.32 -4.25
C TYR A 113 -7.27 8.01 -4.80
N VAL A 114 -8.05 7.15 -4.14
CA VAL A 114 -9.49 7.02 -4.42
C VAL A 114 -10.27 8.29 -4.05
N PHE A 115 -9.66 9.16 -3.23
CA PHE A 115 -10.13 10.51 -2.90
C PHE A 115 -9.32 11.57 -3.66
N GLY A 116 -9.73 12.86 -3.61
CA GLY A 116 -8.88 13.96 -4.06
C GLY A 116 -9.54 14.99 -4.95
N LYS A 117 -10.69 14.69 -5.59
CA LYS A 117 -11.41 15.69 -6.40
C LYS A 117 -12.13 16.74 -5.54
N GLU A 118 -12.66 16.31 -4.41
CA GLU A 118 -13.32 17.20 -3.46
C GLU A 118 -12.29 17.86 -2.52
N PRO A 119 -12.50 19.12 -2.10
CA PRO A 119 -11.62 19.79 -1.16
C PRO A 119 -11.83 19.26 0.27
N TYR A 120 -11.28 18.09 0.57
CA TYR A 120 -11.32 17.55 1.93
C TYR A 120 -10.50 18.41 2.88
N ASN A 121 -11.01 18.63 4.08
CA ASN A 121 -10.34 19.34 5.18
C ASN A 121 -10.49 18.57 6.52
N THR A 122 -11.04 17.38 6.46
CA THR A 122 -11.19 16.43 7.58
C THR A 122 -10.75 15.05 7.12
N PRO A 123 -10.29 14.18 8.03
CA PRO A 123 -9.88 12.83 7.66
C PRO A 123 -10.98 12.07 6.89
N CYS A 124 -10.60 11.48 5.77
CA CYS A 124 -11.51 10.72 4.91
C CYS A 124 -11.94 9.42 5.60
N LYS A 125 -13.24 9.11 5.55
CA LYS A 125 -13.83 7.88 6.08
C LYS A 125 -14.07 6.86 4.97
N GLU A 126 -14.22 5.60 5.34
CA GLU A 126 -14.37 4.48 4.41
C GLU A 126 -15.67 4.52 3.61
N ASP A 127 -16.74 5.11 4.17
CA ASP A 127 -18.06 5.26 3.55
C ASP A 127 -18.17 6.47 2.61
N GLN A 128 -17.16 7.34 2.58
CA GLN A 128 -17.14 8.46 1.65
C GLN A 128 -16.97 7.98 0.21
N LYS A 129 -17.75 8.60 -0.70
CA LYS A 129 -17.67 8.31 -2.13
C LYS A 129 -16.27 8.59 -2.68
N GLY A 130 -15.72 7.64 -3.40
CA GLY A 130 -14.47 7.84 -4.13
C GLY A 130 -14.60 8.91 -5.23
N THR A 131 -13.64 9.83 -5.27
CA THR A 131 -13.56 10.94 -6.23
C THR A 131 -12.13 11.11 -6.73
N PRO A 132 -11.57 10.07 -7.43
CA PRO A 132 -10.19 10.10 -7.89
C PRO A 132 -9.95 11.22 -8.91
N THR A 133 -8.73 11.77 -8.91
CA THR A 133 -8.30 12.84 -9.83
C THR A 133 -7.42 12.35 -10.96
N GLY A 134 -6.91 11.12 -10.89
CA GLY A 134 -6.00 10.53 -11.88
C GLY A 134 -6.29 9.05 -12.13
N VAL A 135 -5.64 8.51 -13.16
CA VAL A 135 -5.82 7.13 -13.63
C VAL A 135 -5.47 6.11 -12.54
N TYR A 136 -4.40 6.34 -11.79
CA TYR A 136 -4.01 5.44 -10.70
C TYR A 136 -5.14 5.27 -9.67
N GLY A 137 -5.66 6.38 -9.13
CA GLY A 137 -6.75 6.34 -8.16
C GLY A 137 -8.04 5.75 -8.74
N LEU A 138 -8.36 6.08 -10.00
CA LEU A 138 -9.53 5.56 -10.70
C LEU A 138 -9.47 4.04 -10.85
N THR A 139 -8.36 3.51 -11.35
CA THR A 139 -8.19 2.06 -11.58
C THR A 139 -8.15 1.26 -10.27
N LYS A 140 -7.58 1.83 -9.19
CA LYS A 140 -7.65 1.23 -7.85
C LYS A 140 -9.09 1.19 -7.33
N LEU A 141 -9.87 2.25 -7.54
CA LEU A 141 -11.30 2.27 -7.17
C LEU A 141 -12.11 1.24 -7.98
N HIS A 142 -11.82 1.09 -9.28
CA HIS A 142 -12.42 0.04 -10.10
C HIS A 142 -12.15 -1.36 -9.54
N GLY A 143 -10.91 -1.61 -9.07
CA GLY A 143 -10.54 -2.86 -8.40
C GLY A 143 -11.33 -3.12 -7.12
N GLU A 144 -11.51 -2.11 -6.26
CA GLU A 144 -12.36 -2.23 -5.08
C GLU A 144 -13.80 -2.64 -5.46
N GLN A 145 -14.38 -1.95 -6.45
CA GLN A 145 -15.73 -2.20 -6.92
C GLN A 145 -15.87 -3.58 -7.59
N ALA A 146 -14.85 -4.02 -8.31
CA ALA A 146 -14.83 -5.33 -8.96
C ALA A 146 -14.81 -6.46 -7.91
N ILE A 147 -13.97 -6.36 -6.88
CA ILE A 147 -13.94 -7.30 -5.75
C ILE A 147 -15.33 -7.39 -5.09
N GLN A 148 -15.92 -6.25 -4.75
CA GLN A 148 -17.25 -6.19 -4.11
C GLN A 148 -18.34 -6.92 -4.90
N LYS A 149 -18.30 -6.81 -6.24
CA LYS A 149 -19.28 -7.45 -7.13
C LYS A 149 -19.17 -8.98 -7.16
N THR A 150 -18.02 -9.57 -6.85
CA THR A 150 -17.86 -11.04 -6.84
C THR A 150 -18.58 -11.71 -5.69
N GLY A 151 -18.85 -10.97 -4.61
CA GLY A 151 -19.42 -11.52 -3.38
C GLY A 151 -18.47 -12.43 -2.59
N VAL A 152 -17.15 -12.33 -2.83
CA VAL A 152 -16.14 -12.95 -1.98
C VAL A 152 -16.10 -12.24 -0.62
N ASP A 153 -15.64 -12.91 0.41
CA ASP A 153 -15.28 -12.25 1.66
C ASP A 153 -13.95 -11.52 1.49
N TYR A 154 -13.87 -10.24 1.90
CA TYR A 154 -12.70 -9.41 1.65
C TYR A 154 -12.40 -8.42 2.78
N LEU A 155 -11.14 -8.06 2.89
CA LEU A 155 -10.67 -6.86 3.59
C LEU A 155 -9.92 -5.98 2.58
N ILE A 156 -10.44 -4.80 2.27
CA ILE A 156 -9.75 -3.81 1.44
C ILE A 156 -9.12 -2.78 2.36
N PHE A 157 -7.77 -2.66 2.33
CA PHE A 157 -7.04 -1.64 3.07
C PHE A 157 -6.64 -0.51 2.14
N ARG A 158 -7.24 0.68 2.29
CA ARG A 158 -6.74 1.92 1.70
C ARG A 158 -5.59 2.43 2.56
N THR A 159 -4.45 2.65 1.93
CA THR A 159 -3.24 3.16 2.59
C THR A 159 -2.69 4.38 1.85
N ALA A 160 -1.75 5.10 2.48
CA ALA A 160 -1.15 6.30 1.95
C ALA A 160 0.36 6.31 2.16
N TRP A 161 1.12 6.87 1.22
CA TRP A 161 2.54 7.20 1.34
C TRP A 161 3.40 6.04 1.87
N LEU A 162 3.21 4.85 1.27
CA LEU A 162 3.87 3.62 1.72
C LEU A 162 5.39 3.68 1.50
N TYR A 163 6.15 3.31 2.52
CA TYR A 163 7.60 3.20 2.47
C TYR A 163 8.09 1.99 3.27
N SER A 164 9.29 1.50 2.95
CA SER A 164 9.98 0.45 3.68
C SER A 164 11.48 0.45 3.37
N GLU A 165 12.22 -0.47 3.95
CA GLU A 165 13.60 -0.79 3.60
C GLU A 165 13.75 -1.35 2.18
N PHE A 166 12.65 -1.88 1.63
CA PHE A 166 12.61 -2.54 0.32
C PHE A 166 12.14 -1.60 -0.79
N GLY A 167 12.51 -1.96 -2.03
CA GLY A 167 12.04 -1.25 -3.21
C GLY A 167 12.49 0.21 -3.28
N LYS A 168 11.88 0.96 -4.20
CA LYS A 168 12.05 2.41 -4.36
C LYS A 168 10.91 3.12 -3.66
N ASN A 169 11.20 4.16 -2.87
CA ASN A 169 10.19 4.95 -2.17
C ASN A 169 10.70 6.36 -1.85
N PHE A 170 9.80 7.20 -1.34
CA PHE A 170 10.11 8.60 -1.03
C PHE A 170 11.21 8.74 0.02
N VAL A 171 11.23 7.90 1.07
CA VAL A 171 12.24 7.97 2.14
C VAL A 171 13.64 7.77 1.55
N LYS A 172 13.85 6.73 0.75
CA LYS A 172 15.15 6.47 0.10
C LYS A 172 15.56 7.58 -0.85
N THR A 173 14.60 8.15 -1.58
CA THR A 173 14.85 9.28 -2.48
C THR A 173 15.31 10.49 -1.69
N MET A 174 14.60 10.85 -0.60
CA MET A 174 14.98 12.01 0.21
C MET A 174 16.26 11.79 1.01
N LEU A 175 16.55 10.58 1.49
CA LEU A 175 17.85 10.23 2.08
C LEU A 175 19.02 10.54 1.13
N ASN A 176 18.90 10.12 -0.12
CA ASN A 176 19.94 10.40 -1.13
C ASN A 176 20.03 11.89 -1.47
N LEU A 177 18.88 12.55 -1.71
CA LEU A 177 18.87 13.94 -2.11
C LEU A 177 19.38 14.87 -1.01
N THR A 178 18.98 14.66 0.25
CA THR A 178 19.42 15.47 1.39
C THR A 178 20.90 15.27 1.75
N ALA A 179 21.47 14.12 1.39
CA ALA A 179 22.90 13.84 1.56
C ALA A 179 23.76 14.48 0.45
N THR A 180 23.21 14.69 -0.75
CA THR A 180 23.99 15.03 -1.96
C THR A 180 23.74 16.44 -2.49
N LYS A 181 22.61 17.06 -2.17
CA LYS A 181 22.22 18.37 -2.67
C LYS A 181 22.43 19.45 -1.60
N PRO A 182 22.92 20.66 -1.98
CA PRO A 182 23.02 21.76 -1.03
C PRO A 182 21.66 22.37 -0.68
N GLN A 183 20.66 22.23 -1.56
CA GLN A 183 19.33 22.75 -1.34
C GLN A 183 18.28 21.88 -2.05
N LEU A 184 17.09 21.75 -1.42
CA LEU A 184 15.91 21.10 -1.98
C LEU A 184 14.68 21.99 -1.76
N LYS A 185 13.78 22.01 -2.74
CA LYS A 185 12.40 22.49 -2.56
C LYS A 185 11.46 21.30 -2.45
N VAL A 186 10.60 21.27 -1.44
CA VAL A 186 9.67 20.17 -1.19
C VAL A 186 8.28 20.72 -0.90
N VAL A 187 7.28 20.10 -1.51
CA VAL A 187 5.87 20.50 -1.42
C VAL A 187 5.38 20.44 0.02
N PHE A 188 4.75 21.53 0.52
CA PHE A 188 4.19 21.60 1.88
C PHE A 188 2.66 21.68 1.93
N ASP A 189 2.01 21.98 0.81
CA ASP A 189 0.55 22.13 0.66
C ASP A 189 -0.16 20.84 0.24
N GLN A 190 0.54 19.70 0.30
CA GLN A 190 -0.02 18.36 0.23
C GLN A 190 0.18 17.68 1.57
N VAL A 191 -0.94 17.32 2.21
CA VAL A 191 -0.98 16.82 3.59
C VAL A 191 -1.58 15.41 3.63
N GLY A 192 -0.89 14.52 4.29
CA GLY A 192 -1.26 13.11 4.41
C GLY A 192 -0.59 12.45 5.62
N THR A 193 -0.50 11.14 5.59
CA THR A 193 0.21 10.39 6.62
C THR A 193 1.09 9.32 5.99
N PRO A 194 2.41 9.29 6.28
CA PRO A 194 3.29 8.21 5.85
C PRO A 194 2.86 6.88 6.48
N THR A 195 3.04 5.80 5.74
CA THR A 195 2.78 4.43 6.21
C THR A 195 4.02 3.57 6.07
N TYR A 196 4.56 3.10 7.18
CA TYR A 196 5.60 2.08 7.17
C TYR A 196 5.00 0.73 6.80
N ALA A 197 5.49 0.12 5.74
CA ALA A 197 4.92 -1.14 5.22
C ALA A 197 4.96 -2.29 6.23
N TYR A 198 5.97 -2.32 7.12
CA TYR A 198 6.03 -3.27 8.23
C TYR A 198 4.83 -3.14 9.18
N ASP A 199 4.40 -1.92 9.51
CA ASP A 199 3.27 -1.71 10.42
C ASP A 199 1.95 -2.14 9.78
N LEU A 200 1.77 -1.89 8.47
CA LEU A 200 0.62 -2.41 7.72
C LEU A 200 0.67 -3.94 7.63
N ALA A 201 1.85 -4.52 7.34
CA ALA A 201 2.04 -5.97 7.34
C ALA A 201 1.71 -6.58 8.71
N ALA A 202 2.15 -5.94 9.81
CA ALA A 202 1.87 -6.38 11.17
C ALA A 202 0.38 -6.34 11.50
N ALA A 203 -0.35 -5.32 11.02
CA ALA A 203 -1.79 -5.24 11.18
C ALA A 203 -2.52 -6.36 10.42
N ILE A 204 -2.15 -6.59 9.15
CA ILE A 204 -2.71 -7.66 8.32
C ILE A 204 -2.41 -9.03 8.94
N PHE A 205 -1.16 -9.27 9.31
CA PHE A 205 -0.72 -10.49 9.96
C PHE A 205 -1.49 -10.76 11.25
N TYR A 206 -1.63 -9.76 12.14
CA TYR A 206 -2.40 -9.87 13.37
C TYR A 206 -3.87 -10.24 13.12
N ILE A 207 -4.50 -9.66 12.11
CA ILE A 207 -5.89 -9.96 11.72
C ILE A 207 -6.01 -11.41 11.25
N ILE A 208 -5.08 -11.89 10.43
CA ILE A 208 -5.07 -13.25 9.89
C ILE A 208 -4.81 -14.28 11.00
N GLU A 209 -3.72 -14.13 11.75
CA GLU A 209 -3.31 -15.08 12.80
C GLU A 209 -4.37 -15.25 13.89
N ASN A 210 -5.12 -14.18 14.20
CA ASN A 210 -6.18 -14.21 15.20
C ASN A 210 -7.57 -14.42 14.61
N ARG A 211 -7.70 -14.75 13.33
CA ARG A 211 -8.98 -14.99 12.61
C ARG A 211 -9.98 -13.83 12.73
N LYS A 212 -9.49 -12.61 12.94
CA LYS A 212 -10.33 -11.42 13.13
C LYS A 212 -11.01 -10.94 11.84
N PHE A 213 -10.65 -11.51 10.69
CA PHE A 213 -11.32 -11.25 9.42
C PHE A 213 -12.74 -11.84 9.36
N GLU A 214 -13.03 -12.91 10.11
CA GLU A 214 -14.32 -13.57 10.10
C GLU A 214 -15.46 -12.63 10.53
N GLY A 215 -16.46 -12.49 9.66
CA GLY A 215 -17.60 -11.59 9.88
C GLY A 215 -17.30 -10.10 9.71
N ASN A 216 -16.08 -9.73 9.28
CA ASN A 216 -15.63 -8.34 9.17
C ASN A 216 -15.32 -7.92 7.71
N THR A 217 -16.02 -8.51 6.71
CA THR A 217 -15.92 -8.10 5.31
C THR A 217 -16.13 -6.59 5.17
N GLY A 218 -15.21 -5.89 4.49
CA GLY A 218 -15.34 -4.44 4.31
C GLY A 218 -14.09 -3.71 3.85
N ILE A 219 -14.25 -2.39 3.68
CA ILE A 219 -13.17 -1.44 3.43
C ILE A 219 -12.70 -0.87 4.76
N TYR A 220 -11.39 -0.75 4.92
CA TYR A 220 -10.71 -0.21 6.07
C TYR A 220 -9.62 0.76 5.65
N HIS A 221 -9.34 1.76 6.46
CA HIS A 221 -8.22 2.67 6.27
C HIS A 221 -7.07 2.30 7.21
N TYR A 222 -5.85 2.29 6.67
CA TYR A 222 -4.65 2.11 7.47
C TYR A 222 -3.52 3.02 6.98
N SER A 223 -3.04 3.88 7.84
CA SER A 223 -1.77 4.60 7.78
C SER A 223 -1.24 4.75 9.20
N ASN A 224 0.02 5.12 9.38
CA ASN A 224 0.49 5.44 10.73
C ASN A 224 -0.30 6.60 11.35
N GLU A 225 -0.25 6.80 12.67
CA GLU A 225 -0.90 7.94 13.31
C GLU A 225 -0.14 9.25 13.05
N GLY A 226 -0.84 10.36 13.14
CA GLY A 226 -0.33 11.70 12.90
C GLY A 226 -0.58 12.19 11.48
N VAL A 227 -0.13 13.40 11.19
CA VAL A 227 -0.33 14.10 9.92
C VAL A 227 0.91 14.93 9.63
N CYS A 228 1.34 14.98 8.36
CA CYS A 228 2.44 15.83 7.94
C CYS A 228 2.33 16.18 6.44
N SER A 229 3.08 17.18 5.99
CA SER A 229 3.33 17.44 4.57
C SER A 229 4.52 16.63 4.06
N TRP A 230 4.72 16.59 2.75
CA TRP A 230 5.96 16.04 2.17
C TRP A 230 7.20 16.81 2.64
N TYR A 231 7.07 18.12 2.87
CA TYR A 231 8.13 18.95 3.44
C TYR A 231 8.50 18.49 4.86
N ASP A 232 7.50 18.34 5.76
CA ASP A 232 7.73 17.88 7.12
C ASP A 232 8.35 16.49 7.15
N PHE A 233 7.86 15.60 6.28
CA PHE A 233 8.40 14.24 6.15
C PHE A 233 9.87 14.27 5.74
N THR A 234 10.24 15.13 4.75
CA THR A 234 11.63 15.28 4.31
C THR A 234 12.52 15.88 5.40
N LYS A 235 12.02 16.85 6.16
CA LYS A 235 12.75 17.45 7.31
C LYS A 235 13.08 16.37 8.34
N MET A 236 12.10 15.53 8.69
CA MET A 236 12.31 14.45 9.66
C MET A 236 13.27 13.37 9.14
N ILE A 237 13.19 13.01 7.85
CA ILE A 237 14.14 12.07 7.24
C ILE A 237 15.57 12.61 7.33
N ALA A 238 15.78 13.88 6.99
CA ALA A 238 17.10 14.52 7.06
C ALA A 238 17.63 14.59 8.50
N GLU A 239 16.78 14.93 9.47
CA GLU A 239 17.10 14.96 10.89
C GLU A 239 17.60 13.59 11.39
N ILE A 240 16.81 12.53 11.14
CA ILE A 240 17.17 11.16 11.59
C ILE A 240 18.45 10.66 10.91
N ALA A 241 18.68 11.05 9.65
CA ALA A 241 19.88 10.71 8.90
C ALA A 241 21.12 11.49 9.35
N GLY A 242 20.95 12.63 10.03
CA GLY A 242 22.03 13.57 10.33
C GLY A 242 22.48 14.40 9.13
N ASN A 243 21.65 14.54 8.10
CA ASN A 243 21.94 15.30 6.88
C ASN A 243 21.67 16.80 7.10
N THR A 244 22.61 17.50 7.73
CA THR A 244 22.47 18.89 8.14
C THR A 244 22.86 19.95 7.10
N ASN A 245 23.55 19.52 6.03
CA ASN A 245 24.11 20.44 5.02
C ASN A 245 23.15 20.80 3.89
N CYS A 246 21.98 20.17 3.81
CA CYS A 246 20.99 20.44 2.81
C CYS A 246 19.97 21.46 3.34
N ASP A 247 19.84 22.61 2.66
CA ASP A 247 18.81 23.58 2.95
C ASP A 247 17.48 23.12 2.35
N ILE A 248 16.55 22.67 3.19
CA ILE A 248 15.25 22.13 2.77
C ILE A 248 14.20 23.23 2.91
N LEU A 249 13.72 23.75 1.75
CA LEU A 249 12.75 24.82 1.64
C LEU A 249 11.36 24.29 1.29
N PRO A 250 10.29 24.85 1.87
CA PRO A 250 8.93 24.55 1.43
C PRO A 250 8.65 25.19 0.07
N CYS A 251 7.80 24.53 -0.74
CA CYS A 251 7.26 25.10 -1.97
C CYS A 251 5.79 24.70 -2.13
N HIS A 252 5.06 25.45 -2.96
CA HIS A 252 3.70 25.09 -3.34
C HIS A 252 3.68 24.02 -4.44
N SER A 253 2.61 23.25 -4.52
CA SER A 253 2.40 22.24 -5.58
C SER A 253 2.51 22.83 -6.97
N GLU A 254 2.10 24.10 -7.17
CA GLU A 254 2.19 24.82 -8.44
C GLU A 254 3.64 25.07 -8.89
N GLU A 255 4.59 25.10 -7.95
CA GLU A 255 6.03 25.23 -8.25
C GLU A 255 6.66 23.89 -8.64
N PHE A 256 5.95 22.77 -8.42
CA PHE A 256 6.42 21.42 -8.72
C PHE A 256 5.47 20.72 -9.69
N PRO A 257 5.60 20.97 -11.01
CA PRO A 257 4.70 20.39 -12.02
C PRO A 257 4.66 18.86 -11.94
N SER A 258 3.46 18.30 -11.92
CA SER A 258 3.20 16.87 -11.96
C SER A 258 2.12 16.58 -12.99
N PRO A 259 2.21 15.45 -13.75
CA PRO A 259 1.15 15.05 -14.68
C PRO A 259 -0.17 14.74 -13.96
N VAL A 260 -0.12 14.45 -12.67
CA VAL A 260 -1.29 14.15 -11.83
C VAL A 260 -1.55 15.29 -10.86
N LYS A 261 -2.80 15.71 -10.77
CA LYS A 261 -3.24 16.58 -9.66
C LYS A 261 -3.34 15.73 -8.39
N ARG A 262 -2.30 15.81 -7.55
CA ARG A 262 -2.26 15.09 -6.28
C ARG A 262 -3.25 15.67 -5.28
N PRO A 263 -3.87 14.84 -4.39
CA PRO A 263 -4.73 15.35 -3.34
C PRO A 263 -3.99 16.35 -2.43
N ALA A 264 -4.59 17.52 -2.17
CA ALA A 264 -4.03 18.47 -1.21
C ALA A 264 -4.16 17.98 0.24
N PHE A 265 -5.18 17.16 0.51
CA PHE A 265 -5.42 16.53 1.82
C PHE A 265 -5.87 15.09 1.61
N SER A 266 -5.05 14.12 2.02
CA SER A 266 -5.32 12.68 1.88
C SER A 266 -5.22 11.93 3.21
N VAL A 267 -5.48 12.62 4.33
CA VAL A 267 -5.49 12.00 5.65
C VAL A 267 -6.65 11.02 5.76
N LEU A 268 -6.33 9.78 6.12
CA LEU A 268 -7.31 8.70 6.30
C LEU A 268 -7.75 8.61 7.77
N ASP A 269 -9.06 8.51 8.03
CA ASP A 269 -9.58 8.17 9.35
C ASP A 269 -9.37 6.67 9.60
N LYS A 270 -8.75 6.32 10.71
CA LYS A 270 -8.39 4.95 11.10
C LYS A 270 -9.24 4.41 12.27
N THR A 271 -10.30 5.12 12.63
CA THR A 271 -11.17 4.73 13.74
C THR A 271 -11.75 3.34 13.52
N LYS A 272 -12.28 3.08 12.32
CA LYS A 272 -12.91 1.79 11.98
C LYS A 272 -11.95 0.60 12.16
N VAL A 273 -10.73 0.67 11.62
CA VAL A 273 -9.76 -0.44 11.74
C VAL A 273 -9.34 -0.68 13.18
N LYS A 274 -9.17 0.38 13.97
CA LYS A 274 -8.84 0.30 15.40
C LYS A 274 -9.95 -0.35 16.21
N ASP A 275 -11.18 0.11 16.03
CA ASP A 275 -12.35 -0.36 16.78
C ASP A 275 -12.74 -1.79 16.41
N THR A 276 -12.69 -2.13 15.11
CA THR A 276 -13.04 -3.48 14.62
C THR A 276 -12.04 -4.54 15.07
N PHE A 277 -10.75 -4.26 14.94
CA PHE A 277 -9.72 -5.29 15.15
C PHE A 277 -8.94 -5.14 16.47
N GLY A 278 -9.13 -4.05 17.20
CA GLY A 278 -8.38 -3.78 18.42
C GLY A 278 -6.90 -3.46 18.15
N ILE A 279 -6.60 -2.86 16.99
CA ILE A 279 -5.23 -2.55 16.56
C ILE A 279 -4.78 -1.22 17.17
N LYS A 280 -3.56 -1.20 17.74
CA LYS A 280 -2.86 0.03 18.08
C LYS A 280 -1.97 0.43 16.90
N VAL A 281 -2.24 1.58 16.30
CA VAL A 281 -1.47 2.11 15.17
C VAL A 281 -0.30 2.94 15.71
N PRO A 282 0.96 2.67 15.29
CA PRO A 282 2.12 3.47 15.70
C PRO A 282 2.10 4.89 15.12
N TYR A 283 2.76 5.84 15.79
CA TYR A 283 2.94 7.20 15.30
C TYR A 283 4.00 7.23 14.19
N TRP A 284 3.78 8.02 13.15
CA TRP A 284 4.59 7.98 11.92
C TRP A 284 6.08 8.26 12.13
N THR A 285 6.46 9.12 13.09
CA THR A 285 7.88 9.39 13.35
C THR A 285 8.59 8.24 14.05
N GLU A 286 7.88 7.49 14.90
CA GLU A 286 8.40 6.27 15.55
C GLU A 286 8.68 5.20 14.49
N SER A 287 7.72 4.99 13.60
CA SER A 287 7.81 4.04 12.48
C SER A 287 8.92 4.43 11.50
N LEU A 288 9.08 5.73 11.19
CA LEU A 288 10.16 6.21 10.34
C LEU A 288 11.53 5.93 10.96
N ARG A 289 11.71 6.21 12.27
CA ARG A 289 12.97 5.91 12.98
C ARG A 289 13.31 4.42 12.93
N LYS A 290 12.31 3.56 13.14
CA LYS A 290 12.45 2.10 13.05
C LYS A 290 12.89 1.66 11.66
N CYS A 291 12.18 2.08 10.62
CA CYS A 291 12.53 1.78 9.22
C CYS A 291 13.95 2.23 8.88
N MET A 292 14.31 3.48 9.21
CA MET A 292 15.64 4.01 8.91
C MET A 292 16.76 3.33 9.71
N SER A 293 16.47 2.82 10.90
CA SER A 293 17.42 1.99 11.67
C SER A 293 17.67 0.64 10.96
N ASN A 294 16.61 0.01 10.45
CA ASN A 294 16.71 -1.26 9.71
C ASN A 294 17.47 -1.11 8.37
N MET A 295 17.39 0.06 7.72
CA MET A 295 18.17 0.33 6.49
C MET A 295 19.68 0.39 6.72
N LYS A 296 20.14 0.60 7.98
CA LYS A 296 21.56 0.69 8.34
C LYS A 296 22.16 -0.65 8.78
N SER A 297 21.31 -1.62 9.08
CA SER A 297 21.69 -2.99 9.45
C SER A 297 21.87 -3.88 8.20
#